data_e024b9c17cf207863575274301b8d985
#
_entry.id   e024b9c17cf207863575274301b8d985
#
_cell.length_a   1.000
_cell.length_b   1.000
_cell.length_c   1.000
_cell.angle_alpha   90.00
_cell.angle_beta   90.00
_cell.angle_gamma   90.00
#
_symmetry.space_group_name_H-M   'P 1'
#
loop_
_entity.id
_entity.type
_entity.pdbx_description
1 polymer ?
#
loop_
_entity_poly.entity_id
_entity_poly.type
_entity_poly.pdbx_seq_one_letter_code
_entity_poly.pdbx_strand_id
1 'polypeptide(L)'
;MAPAPRRGSGGGGERRDRRDDRRGGAAEKGTAYLERVVTSTRVAQVVQGGRRCSFTALVIVGDGNGMVGVGYGKAKEVPAAIAKGVEAAKKSFFKVPRIAGTIPHTVQGEEAAGVVLLKPASPGTGVIAGGPVRAVLECAGVHDVLSRSLGSSNPINVVHATVAALKSLNRPEEIAARRGLPLEHVAPAAMLRARAAAATAAAPENS
;
A
#
# COMPACT_ATOMS: atom_id res chain seq x y z
N MET A 1 -47.24 32.39 58.95
CA MET A 1 -46.68 33.52 58.18
C MET A 1 -45.72 32.91 57.15
N ALA A 2 -46.22 32.69 55.93
CA ALA A 2 -45.47 32.18 54.81
C ALA A 2 -45.07 33.31 53.89
N PRO A 3 -43.95 33.31 53.23
CA PRO A 3 -43.84 34.05 51.99
C PRO A 3 -43.69 33.13 50.76
N ALA A 4 -44.25 33.59 49.70
CA ALA A 4 -44.58 33.01 48.40
C ALA A 4 -43.37 32.68 47.50
N PRO A 5 -43.61 31.91 46.40
CA PRO A 5 -42.58 31.43 45.47
C PRO A 5 -42.21 32.46 44.42
N ARG A 6 -40.95 32.57 44.09
CA ARG A 6 -40.46 33.32 42.93
C ARG A 6 -40.34 32.41 41.68
N ARG A 7 -41.09 32.79 40.66
CA ARG A 7 -40.92 32.36 39.26
C ARG A 7 -39.59 32.87 38.74
N GLY A 8 -38.87 32.05 38.01
CA GLY A 8 -37.71 32.38 37.20
C GLY A 8 -37.73 31.58 35.91
N SER A 9 -38.11 32.24 34.87
CA SER A 9 -38.10 31.81 33.46
C SER A 9 -36.71 31.77 32.87
N GLY A 10 -36.55 30.96 31.81
CA GLY A 10 -35.46 31.02 30.85
C GLY A 10 -34.98 29.63 30.52
N GLY A 11 -35.27 29.01 29.45
CA GLY A 11 -35.32 29.43 28.06
C GLY A 11 -33.90 29.42 27.47
N GLY A 12 -33.61 28.40 26.67
CA GLY A 12 -32.47 28.52 25.78
C GLY A 12 -31.30 27.55 25.98
N GLY A 13 -31.27 26.44 25.24
CA GLY A 13 -30.12 25.57 25.24
C GLY A 13 -30.13 24.40 24.24
N GLU A 14 -31.10 24.31 23.40
CA GLU A 14 -31.17 23.27 22.37
C GLU A 14 -30.77 23.78 20.99
N ARG A 15 -29.51 24.13 20.76
CA ARG A 15 -29.00 24.47 19.42
C ARG A 15 -27.52 24.26 19.24
N ARG A 16 -26.92 23.21 19.78
CA ARG A 16 -25.48 22.95 19.53
C ARG A 16 -25.11 21.54 19.10
N ASP A 17 -26.08 20.68 18.73
CA ASP A 17 -25.77 19.27 18.41
C ASP A 17 -26.18 18.84 17.01
N ARG A 18 -26.11 19.74 16.02
CA ARG A 18 -26.44 19.44 14.61
C ARG A 18 -25.29 19.74 13.62
N ARG A 19 -24.05 19.81 14.03
CA ARG A 19 -22.93 20.10 13.11
C ARG A 19 -21.89 18.97 12.96
N ASP A 20 -22.00 17.87 13.67
CA ASP A 20 -21.01 16.77 13.58
C ASP A 20 -21.44 15.60 12.69
N ASP A 21 -22.69 15.56 12.22
CA ASP A 21 -23.20 14.43 11.42
C ASP A 21 -22.98 14.57 9.89
N ARG A 22 -22.16 15.51 9.43
CA ARG A 22 -21.88 15.69 7.99
C ARG A 22 -20.49 15.25 7.54
N ARG A 23 -19.73 14.53 8.36
CA ARG A 23 -18.44 13.94 7.97
C ARG A 23 -18.47 12.42 7.79
N GLY A 24 -19.63 11.81 7.82
CA GLY A 24 -19.82 10.40 7.54
C GLY A 24 -20.44 10.18 6.17
N GLY A 25 -19.67 9.74 5.19
CA GLY A 25 -20.23 9.06 4.04
C GLY A 25 -20.07 9.71 2.67
N ALA A 26 -18.88 10.05 2.25
CA ALA A 26 -18.53 9.77 0.87
C ALA A 26 -18.18 8.27 0.81
N ALA A 27 -19.20 7.43 0.61
CA ALA A 27 -19.00 6.06 0.17
C ALA A 27 -18.28 6.15 -1.19
N GLU A 28 -16.95 6.08 -1.17
CA GLU A 28 -16.15 5.85 -2.36
C GLU A 28 -16.69 4.59 -3.02
N LYS A 29 -17.29 4.78 -4.19
CA LYS A 29 -17.73 3.71 -5.09
C LYS A 29 -16.57 2.76 -5.26
N GLY A 30 -16.71 1.56 -4.69
CA GLY A 30 -15.65 0.62 -4.42
C GLY A 30 -14.84 0.22 -5.64
N THR A 31 -13.68 0.76 -5.76
CA THR A 31 -12.56 0.03 -6.34
C THR A 31 -12.24 -1.06 -5.32
N ALA A 32 -12.50 -2.32 -5.70
CA ALA A 32 -12.17 -3.45 -4.84
C ALA A 32 -10.64 -3.54 -4.75
N TYR A 33 -10.07 -2.98 -3.69
CA TYR A 33 -8.64 -3.08 -3.43
C TYR A 33 -8.28 -4.52 -3.02
N LEU A 34 -7.17 -5.00 -3.52
CA LEU A 34 -6.56 -6.23 -3.04
C LEU A 34 -5.91 -5.96 -1.68
N GLU A 35 -6.35 -6.68 -0.66
CA GLU A 35 -5.81 -6.56 0.69
C GLU A 35 -5.06 -7.83 1.05
N ARG A 36 -3.81 -7.70 1.51
CA ARG A 36 -2.96 -8.81 1.96
C ARG A 36 -2.40 -8.53 3.35
N VAL A 37 -2.68 -9.42 4.28
CA VAL A 37 -2.04 -9.40 5.61
C VAL A 37 -0.74 -10.19 5.53
N VAL A 38 0.39 -9.52 5.76
CA VAL A 38 1.72 -10.15 5.71
C VAL A 38 2.02 -10.87 7.00
N THR A 39 1.78 -10.21 8.13
CA THR A 39 2.00 -10.78 9.46
C THR A 39 1.10 -10.13 10.48
N SER A 40 0.68 -10.93 11.46
CA SER A 40 0.05 -10.44 12.68
C SER A 40 0.82 -10.97 13.87
N THR A 41 1.16 -10.11 14.82
CA THR A 41 1.95 -10.47 15.99
C THR A 41 1.25 -10.03 17.25
N ARG A 42 1.18 -10.92 18.24
CA ARG A 42 0.74 -10.60 19.58
C ARG A 42 1.88 -9.97 20.35
N VAL A 43 1.67 -8.76 20.85
CA VAL A 43 2.64 -8.03 21.69
C VAL A 43 2.06 -7.84 23.07
N ALA A 44 2.91 -7.87 24.10
CA ALA A 44 2.50 -7.71 25.48
C ALA A 44 3.40 -6.68 26.18
N GLN A 45 2.77 -5.82 26.95
CA GLN A 45 3.44 -4.93 27.89
C GLN A 45 3.20 -5.45 29.30
N VAL A 46 4.27 -5.68 30.03
CA VAL A 46 4.21 -6.09 31.43
C VAL A 46 3.95 -4.83 32.29
N VAL A 47 2.92 -4.90 33.11
CA VAL A 47 2.52 -3.86 34.06
C VAL A 47 2.39 -4.47 35.45
N GLN A 48 2.32 -3.64 36.50
CA GLN A 48 2.01 -4.12 37.84
C GLN A 48 0.65 -4.86 37.83
N GLY A 49 0.67 -6.12 38.26
CA GLY A 49 -0.53 -6.97 38.30
C GLY A 49 -0.83 -7.76 37.01
N GLY A 50 -0.01 -7.68 35.95
CA GLY A 50 -0.26 -8.53 34.77
C GLY A 50 0.39 -8.11 33.48
N ARG A 51 -0.14 -8.65 32.35
CA ARG A 51 0.32 -8.37 31.01
C ARG A 51 -0.80 -7.75 30.17
N ARG A 52 -0.57 -6.56 29.62
CA ARG A 52 -1.47 -5.96 28.63
C ARG A 52 -1.11 -6.47 27.25
N CYS A 53 -1.98 -7.34 26.68
CA CYS A 53 -1.79 -7.85 25.33
C CYS A 53 -2.43 -6.92 24.30
N SER A 54 -1.79 -6.83 23.13
CA SER A 54 -2.29 -6.15 21.93
C SER A 54 -1.84 -6.94 20.70
N PHE A 55 -2.50 -6.71 19.57
CA PHE A 55 -2.14 -7.30 18.29
C PHE A 55 -1.67 -6.22 17.34
N THR A 56 -0.63 -6.53 16.59
CA THR A 56 -0.14 -5.69 15.50
C THR A 56 -0.33 -6.43 14.19
N ALA A 57 -0.77 -5.73 13.15
CA ALA A 57 -0.93 -6.27 11.82
C ALA A 57 -0.18 -5.40 10.80
N LEU A 58 0.62 -6.04 9.93
CA LEU A 58 1.23 -5.43 8.77
C LEU A 58 0.37 -5.80 7.56
N VAL A 59 -0.22 -4.79 6.93
CA VAL A 59 -1.17 -4.95 5.82
C VAL A 59 -0.69 -4.21 4.60
N ILE A 60 -0.87 -4.83 3.45
CA ILE A 60 -0.60 -4.25 2.14
C ILE A 60 -1.92 -4.14 1.39
N VAL A 61 -2.15 -3.00 0.77
CA VAL A 61 -3.35 -2.72 -0.02
C VAL A 61 -2.92 -2.22 -1.39
N GLY A 62 -3.56 -2.69 -2.44
CA GLY A 62 -3.28 -2.25 -3.81
C GLY A 62 -4.47 -2.43 -4.73
N ASP A 63 -4.42 -1.79 -5.89
CA ASP A 63 -5.46 -1.88 -6.93
C ASP A 63 -5.16 -2.91 -8.01
N GLY A 64 -3.99 -3.57 -7.96
CA GLY A 64 -3.50 -4.45 -9.02
C GLY A 64 -3.07 -3.71 -10.29
N ASN A 65 -3.14 -2.39 -10.33
CA ASN A 65 -2.85 -1.53 -11.49
C ASN A 65 -1.69 -0.56 -11.29
N GLY A 66 -0.79 -0.86 -10.37
CA GLY A 66 0.38 -0.05 -10.08
C GLY A 66 0.25 0.86 -8.86
N MET A 67 -0.90 0.88 -8.19
CA MET A 67 -1.04 1.58 -6.91
C MET A 67 -0.89 0.59 -5.76
N VAL A 68 -0.02 0.88 -4.82
CA VAL A 68 0.19 0.06 -3.62
C VAL A 68 0.45 0.95 -2.41
N GLY A 69 -0.03 0.52 -1.27
CA GLY A 69 0.20 1.16 0.02
C GLY A 69 0.48 0.12 1.09
N VAL A 70 1.24 0.51 2.08
CA VAL A 70 1.59 -0.32 3.22
C VAL A 70 1.13 0.37 4.49
N GLY A 71 0.47 -0.38 5.36
CA GLY A 71 -0.03 0.13 6.63
C GLY A 71 0.28 -0.80 7.80
N TYR A 72 0.50 -0.20 8.94
CA TYR A 72 0.74 -0.89 10.20
C TYR A 72 -0.37 -0.53 11.19
N GLY A 73 -1.10 -1.53 11.64
CA GLY A 73 -2.19 -1.35 12.60
C GLY A 73 -1.90 -2.01 13.94
N LYS A 74 -2.34 -1.37 15.03
CA LYS A 74 -2.26 -1.93 16.39
C LYS A 74 -3.59 -1.76 17.10
N ALA A 75 -4.12 -2.85 17.67
CA ALA A 75 -5.36 -2.85 18.45
C ALA A 75 -5.38 -3.95 19.51
N LYS A 76 -6.42 -3.97 20.34
CA LYS A 76 -6.62 -5.03 21.33
C LYS A 76 -7.09 -6.35 20.68
N GLU A 77 -7.72 -6.26 19.51
CA GLU A 77 -8.26 -7.37 18.72
C GLU A 77 -7.63 -7.41 17.33
N VAL A 78 -7.52 -8.61 16.76
CA VAL A 78 -6.91 -8.82 15.43
C VAL A 78 -7.71 -8.12 14.31
N PRO A 79 -9.05 -8.24 14.21
CA PRO A 79 -9.82 -7.57 13.17
C PRO A 79 -9.67 -6.05 13.20
N ALA A 80 -9.71 -5.48 14.41
CA ALA A 80 -9.54 -4.04 14.60
C ALA A 80 -8.10 -3.57 14.24
N ALA A 81 -7.08 -4.41 14.46
CA ALA A 81 -5.70 -4.11 14.04
C ALA A 81 -5.58 -4.13 12.51
N ILE A 82 -6.20 -5.09 11.84
CA ILE A 82 -6.22 -5.18 10.37
C ILE A 82 -6.94 -3.97 9.77
N ALA A 83 -8.15 -3.63 10.25
CA ALA A 83 -8.90 -2.47 9.76
C ALA A 83 -8.11 -1.16 9.86
N LYS A 84 -7.42 -0.94 10.99
CA LYS A 84 -6.51 0.22 11.15
C LYS A 84 -5.33 0.17 10.19
N GLY A 85 -4.78 -1.02 9.94
CA GLY A 85 -3.71 -1.23 8.97
C GLY A 85 -4.15 -0.88 7.55
N VAL A 86 -5.33 -1.31 7.14
CA VAL A 86 -5.93 -0.99 5.83
C VAL A 86 -6.14 0.52 5.68
N GLU A 87 -6.68 1.19 6.69
CA GLU A 87 -6.87 2.65 6.67
C GLU A 87 -5.52 3.40 6.56
N ALA A 88 -4.51 2.97 7.30
CA ALA A 88 -3.15 3.53 7.21
C ALA A 88 -2.54 3.28 5.82
N ALA A 89 -2.71 2.09 5.24
CA ALA A 89 -2.22 1.74 3.91
C ALA A 89 -2.88 2.61 2.82
N LYS A 90 -4.18 2.87 2.91
CA LYS A 90 -4.90 3.75 1.98
C LYS A 90 -4.37 5.19 1.99
N LYS A 91 -3.86 5.67 3.12
CA LYS A 91 -3.24 7.00 3.24
C LYS A 91 -1.83 7.06 2.66
N SER A 92 -1.16 5.92 2.50
CA SER A 92 0.24 5.80 2.06
C SER A 92 0.39 5.29 0.63
N PHE A 93 -0.64 5.38 -0.21
CA PHE A 93 -0.58 4.93 -1.60
C PHE A 93 0.50 5.66 -2.41
N PHE A 94 1.22 4.90 -3.21
CA PHE A 94 2.14 5.41 -4.22
C PHE A 94 2.03 4.62 -5.51
N LYS A 95 2.43 5.22 -6.62
CA LYS A 95 2.37 4.61 -7.95
C LYS A 95 3.70 3.97 -8.29
N VAL A 96 3.66 2.70 -8.65
CA VAL A 96 4.81 1.91 -9.11
C VAL A 96 4.91 2.01 -10.63
N PRO A 97 6.05 2.46 -11.20
CA PRO A 97 6.28 2.41 -12.63
C PRO A 97 6.48 0.95 -13.06
N ARG A 98 5.67 0.50 -14.00
CA ARG A 98 5.74 -0.85 -14.56
C ARG A 98 5.70 -0.81 -16.08
N ILE A 99 6.27 -1.81 -16.73
CA ILE A 99 6.24 -2.01 -18.18
C ILE A 99 5.56 -3.36 -18.43
N ALA A 100 4.34 -3.35 -18.99
CA ALA A 100 3.50 -4.53 -19.09
C ALA A 100 3.32 -5.17 -17.70
N GLY A 101 3.76 -6.41 -17.50
CA GLY A 101 3.67 -7.13 -16.22
C GLY A 101 4.93 -7.10 -15.36
N THR A 102 5.99 -6.34 -15.74
CA THR A 102 7.28 -6.35 -15.05
C THR A 102 7.77 -4.95 -14.67
N ILE A 103 8.89 -4.88 -13.92
CA ILE A 103 9.56 -3.63 -13.54
C ILE A 103 10.49 -3.13 -14.66
N PRO A 104 10.75 -1.81 -14.77
CA PRO A 104 11.56 -1.24 -15.85
C PRO A 104 13.02 -1.67 -15.83
N HIS A 105 13.64 -1.75 -14.68
CA HIS A 105 15.06 -2.08 -14.51
C HIS A 105 15.32 -2.78 -13.17
N THR A 106 16.51 -3.38 -13.06
CA THR A 106 16.97 -3.95 -11.79
C THR A 106 17.15 -2.84 -10.76
N VAL A 107 16.70 -3.09 -9.54
CA VAL A 107 16.80 -2.16 -8.43
C VAL A 107 17.08 -2.90 -7.13
N GLN A 108 17.87 -2.29 -6.27
CA GLN A 108 18.09 -2.71 -4.89
C GLN A 108 17.51 -1.65 -3.97
N GLY A 109 16.65 -2.09 -3.07
CA GLY A 109 16.09 -1.22 -2.03
C GLY A 109 16.62 -1.63 -0.67
N GLU A 110 16.92 -0.63 0.14
CA GLU A 110 17.43 -0.80 1.49
C GLU A 110 16.60 0.05 2.45
N GLU A 111 16.21 -0.57 3.55
CA GLU A 111 15.53 0.13 4.66
C GLU A 111 15.89 -0.57 5.95
N ALA A 112 16.49 0.17 6.88
CA ALA A 112 17.09 -0.37 8.10
C ALA A 112 18.04 -1.54 7.77
N ALA A 113 17.80 -2.73 8.34
CA ALA A 113 18.58 -3.94 8.05
C ALA A 113 17.97 -4.79 6.93
N GLY A 114 16.88 -4.36 6.30
CA GLY A 114 16.27 -5.05 5.16
C GLY A 114 16.93 -4.64 3.86
N VAL A 115 17.34 -5.60 3.04
CA VAL A 115 17.89 -5.39 1.70
C VAL A 115 17.16 -6.31 0.74
N VAL A 116 16.56 -5.74 -0.31
CA VAL A 116 15.80 -6.47 -1.32
C VAL A 116 16.29 -6.11 -2.71
N LEU A 117 16.67 -7.12 -3.48
CA LEU A 117 17.03 -6.99 -4.88
C LEU A 117 15.83 -7.42 -5.73
N LEU A 118 15.42 -6.56 -6.66
CA LEU A 118 14.39 -6.83 -7.66
C LEU A 118 15.00 -6.80 -9.06
N LYS A 119 14.70 -7.82 -9.87
CA LYS A 119 15.13 -7.91 -11.27
C LYS A 119 13.91 -8.12 -12.17
N PRO A 120 13.84 -7.43 -13.32
CA PRO A 120 12.78 -7.71 -14.31
C PRO A 120 12.90 -9.12 -14.84
N ALA A 121 11.77 -9.72 -15.18
CA ALA A 121 11.71 -11.07 -15.75
C ALA A 121 10.91 -11.08 -17.05
N SER A 122 11.07 -12.15 -17.81
CA SER A 122 10.32 -12.38 -19.04
C SER A 122 8.84 -12.67 -18.72
N PRO A 123 7.91 -12.32 -19.63
CA PRO A 123 6.51 -12.69 -19.48
C PRO A 123 6.33 -14.19 -19.24
N GLY A 124 5.48 -14.56 -18.29
CA GLY A 124 5.21 -15.94 -17.91
C GLY A 124 6.16 -16.53 -16.84
N THR A 125 7.15 -15.77 -16.38
CA THR A 125 8.05 -16.23 -15.27
C THR A 125 7.29 -16.28 -13.94
N GLY A 126 6.32 -15.39 -13.74
CA GLY A 126 5.62 -15.25 -12.49
C GLY A 126 6.41 -14.46 -11.42
N VAL A 127 5.82 -14.31 -10.25
CA VAL A 127 6.44 -13.63 -9.12
C VAL A 127 7.30 -14.62 -8.32
N ILE A 128 8.61 -14.57 -8.51
CA ILE A 128 9.57 -15.36 -7.72
C ILE A 128 10.11 -14.48 -6.59
N ALA A 129 9.45 -14.55 -5.44
CA ALA A 129 9.70 -13.65 -4.31
C ALA A 129 9.40 -14.33 -2.97
N GLY A 130 10.06 -13.86 -1.91
CA GLY A 130 9.69 -14.20 -0.53
C GLY A 130 8.29 -13.66 -0.17
N GLY A 131 7.63 -14.27 0.82
CA GLY A 131 6.24 -13.94 1.20
C GLY A 131 5.94 -12.43 1.32
N PRO A 132 6.68 -11.65 2.12
CA PRO A 132 6.44 -10.21 2.26
C PRO A 132 6.61 -9.44 0.94
N VAL A 133 7.64 -9.75 0.16
CA VAL A 133 7.92 -9.10 -1.14
C VAL A 133 6.84 -9.46 -2.15
N ARG A 134 6.46 -10.74 -2.21
CA ARG A 134 5.39 -11.24 -3.10
C ARG A 134 4.08 -10.51 -2.85
N ALA A 135 3.68 -10.34 -1.59
CA ALA A 135 2.45 -9.65 -1.23
C ALA A 135 2.43 -8.20 -1.74
N VAL A 136 3.56 -7.47 -1.67
CA VAL A 136 3.67 -6.10 -2.23
C VAL A 136 3.54 -6.11 -3.74
N LEU A 137 4.25 -7.01 -4.43
CA LEU A 137 4.28 -7.08 -5.89
C LEU A 137 2.94 -7.51 -6.49
N GLU A 138 2.26 -8.49 -5.88
CA GLU A 138 0.92 -8.91 -6.30
C GLU A 138 -0.10 -7.77 -6.14
N CYS A 139 -0.09 -7.05 -5.00
CA CYS A 139 -0.96 -5.90 -4.79
C CYS A 139 -0.64 -4.73 -5.75
N ALA A 140 0.63 -4.57 -6.15
CA ALA A 140 1.04 -3.59 -7.16
C ALA A 140 0.69 -4.00 -8.59
N GLY A 141 0.27 -5.26 -8.84
CA GLY A 141 -0.02 -5.80 -10.16
C GLY A 141 1.22 -6.07 -11.00
N VAL A 142 2.34 -6.40 -10.36
CA VAL A 142 3.54 -6.91 -11.02
C VAL A 142 3.44 -8.42 -11.07
N HIS A 143 3.50 -8.99 -12.28
CA HIS A 143 3.29 -10.42 -12.50
C HIS A 143 4.58 -11.20 -12.78
N ASP A 144 5.60 -10.53 -13.32
CA ASP A 144 6.85 -11.17 -13.75
C ASP A 144 8.04 -10.45 -13.13
N VAL A 145 8.61 -11.04 -12.07
CA VAL A 145 9.75 -10.46 -11.38
C VAL A 145 10.53 -11.52 -10.62
N LEU A 146 11.85 -11.35 -10.58
CA LEU A 146 12.76 -12.12 -9.75
C LEU A 146 13.19 -11.26 -8.58
N SER A 147 13.06 -11.78 -7.37
CA SER A 147 13.51 -11.06 -6.18
C SER A 147 14.35 -11.92 -5.25
N ARG A 148 15.22 -11.24 -4.49
CA ARG A 148 16.00 -11.88 -3.43
C ARG A 148 16.12 -10.93 -2.24
N SER A 149 15.82 -11.42 -1.06
CA SER A 149 16.14 -10.74 0.20
C SER A 149 17.57 -11.09 0.60
N LEU A 150 18.39 -10.07 0.83
CA LEU A 150 19.83 -10.19 1.14
C LEU A 150 20.15 -9.83 2.59
N GLY A 151 19.27 -9.07 3.25
CA GLY A 151 19.45 -8.60 4.61
C GLY A 151 18.61 -9.36 5.63
N SER A 152 18.04 -8.62 6.57
CA SER A 152 17.21 -9.15 7.65
C SER A 152 15.98 -9.90 7.12
N SER A 153 15.62 -10.99 7.81
CA SER A 153 14.40 -11.76 7.54
C SER A 153 13.13 -11.14 8.18
N ASN A 154 13.25 -10.03 8.93
CA ASN A 154 12.11 -9.37 9.55
C ASN A 154 11.12 -8.87 8.49
N PRO A 155 9.86 -9.35 8.48
CA PRO A 155 8.87 -8.98 7.46
C PRO A 155 8.64 -7.48 7.32
N ILE A 156 8.72 -6.73 8.41
CA ILE A 156 8.53 -5.27 8.42
C ILE A 156 9.66 -4.61 7.60
N ASN A 157 10.91 -4.94 7.90
CA ASN A 157 12.07 -4.35 7.21
C ASN A 157 12.08 -4.75 5.73
N VAL A 158 11.74 -6.01 5.42
CA VAL A 158 11.65 -6.51 4.03
C VAL A 158 10.58 -5.74 3.24
N VAL A 159 9.39 -5.50 3.81
CA VAL A 159 8.33 -4.73 3.14
C VAL A 159 8.77 -3.28 2.92
N HIS A 160 9.36 -2.62 3.91
CA HIS A 160 9.85 -1.25 3.76
C HIS A 160 10.98 -1.15 2.71
N ALA A 161 11.94 -2.07 2.72
CA ALA A 161 12.98 -2.14 1.69
C ALA A 161 12.40 -2.36 0.28
N THR A 162 11.35 -3.19 0.16
CA THR A 162 10.63 -3.37 -1.12
C THR A 162 9.95 -2.08 -1.57
N VAL A 163 9.31 -1.35 -0.66
CA VAL A 163 8.69 -0.05 -0.95
C VAL A 163 9.74 0.97 -1.39
N ALA A 164 10.88 1.02 -0.72
CA ALA A 164 11.99 1.89 -1.08
C ALA A 164 12.52 1.56 -2.50
N ALA A 165 12.70 0.26 -2.81
CA ALA A 165 13.06 -0.19 -4.15
C ALA A 165 12.06 0.25 -5.21
N LEU A 166 10.76 0.04 -4.99
CA LEU A 166 9.70 0.39 -5.95
C LEU A 166 9.56 1.91 -6.16
N LYS A 167 9.81 2.72 -5.12
CA LYS A 167 9.82 4.18 -5.22
C LYS A 167 11.03 4.73 -5.98
N SER A 168 12.15 4.02 -5.96
CA SER A 168 13.37 4.42 -6.68
C SER A 168 13.36 4.05 -8.17
N LEU A 169 12.34 3.32 -8.64
CA LEU A 169 12.19 2.98 -10.05
C LEU A 169 11.92 4.24 -10.89
N ASN A 170 12.66 4.38 -11.99
CA ASN A 170 12.48 5.44 -12.96
C ASN A 170 11.79 4.91 -14.22
N ARG A 171 10.94 5.73 -14.83
CA ARG A 171 10.32 5.39 -16.12
C ARG A 171 11.35 5.57 -17.25
N PRO A 172 11.38 4.65 -18.23
CA PRO A 172 12.30 4.77 -19.36
C PRO A 172 12.12 6.08 -20.14
N GLU A 173 10.88 6.59 -20.24
CA GLU A 173 10.56 7.84 -20.91
C GLU A 173 11.23 9.04 -20.22
N GLU A 174 11.23 9.05 -18.89
CA GLU A 174 11.88 10.13 -18.10
C GLU A 174 13.40 10.11 -18.26
N ILE A 175 13.98 8.89 -18.34
CA ILE A 175 15.41 8.71 -18.57
C ILE A 175 15.78 9.15 -20.01
N ALA A 176 14.98 8.75 -21.00
CA ALA A 176 15.14 9.13 -22.39
C ALA A 176 15.09 10.65 -22.58
N ALA A 177 14.08 11.30 -22.01
CA ALA A 177 13.94 12.75 -22.02
C ALA A 177 15.14 13.46 -21.36
N ARG A 178 15.61 12.94 -20.22
CA ARG A 178 16.75 13.49 -19.48
C ARG A 178 18.08 13.38 -20.25
N ARG A 179 18.23 12.32 -21.06
CA ARG A 179 19.42 12.06 -21.88
C ARG A 179 19.33 12.60 -23.30
N GLY A 180 18.15 13.07 -23.74
CA GLY A 180 17.91 13.50 -25.12
C GLY A 180 18.04 12.37 -26.16
N LEU A 181 17.83 11.11 -25.73
CA LEU A 181 17.95 9.93 -26.59
C LEU A 181 16.57 9.34 -26.90
N PRO A 182 16.39 8.68 -28.06
CA PRO A 182 15.16 7.96 -28.36
C PRO A 182 14.99 6.77 -27.38
N LEU A 183 13.75 6.40 -27.11
CA LEU A 183 13.38 5.37 -26.14
C LEU A 183 14.03 4.00 -26.43
N GLU A 184 14.26 3.71 -27.71
CA GLU A 184 14.87 2.45 -28.18
C GLU A 184 16.30 2.24 -27.68
N HIS A 185 17.03 3.32 -27.42
CA HIS A 185 18.40 3.24 -26.88
C HIS A 185 18.45 3.12 -25.35
N VAL A 186 17.33 3.38 -24.67
CA VAL A 186 17.26 3.37 -23.19
C VAL A 186 16.62 2.09 -22.66
N ALA A 187 15.61 1.57 -23.34
CA ALA A 187 14.91 0.36 -22.93
C ALA A 187 15.27 -0.84 -23.80
N PRO A 188 15.42 -2.06 -23.21
CA PRO A 188 15.66 -3.28 -23.97
C PRO A 188 14.54 -3.54 -24.97
N ALA A 189 14.88 -3.95 -26.19
CA ALA A 189 13.92 -4.21 -27.26
C ALA A 189 12.83 -5.21 -26.89
N ALA A 190 13.15 -6.22 -26.04
CA ALA A 190 12.18 -7.18 -25.51
C ALA A 190 11.09 -6.52 -24.65
N MET A 191 11.44 -5.54 -23.84
CA MET A 191 10.46 -4.79 -23.01
C MET A 191 9.57 -3.88 -23.87
N LEU A 192 10.13 -3.28 -24.90
CA LEU A 192 9.36 -2.42 -25.84
C LEU A 192 8.33 -3.27 -26.61
N ARG A 193 8.72 -4.48 -27.06
CA ARG A 193 7.81 -5.43 -27.71
C ARG A 193 6.70 -5.89 -26.75
N ALA A 194 7.03 -6.22 -25.51
CA ALA A 194 6.04 -6.61 -24.51
C ALA A 194 5.06 -5.47 -24.19
N ARG A 195 5.54 -4.22 -24.16
CA ARG A 195 4.70 -3.03 -23.98
C ARG A 195 3.75 -2.84 -25.17
N ALA A 196 4.25 -2.95 -26.39
CA ALA A 196 3.44 -2.85 -27.59
C ALA A 196 2.36 -3.92 -27.64
N ALA A 197 2.70 -5.17 -27.31
CA ALA A 197 1.74 -6.27 -27.22
C ALA A 197 0.68 -6.04 -26.12
N ALA A 198 1.08 -5.52 -24.95
CA ALA A 198 0.13 -5.19 -23.89
C ALA A 198 -0.80 -4.01 -24.28
N ALA A 199 -0.30 -3.04 -25.04
CA ALA A 199 -1.11 -1.92 -25.52
C ALA A 199 -2.15 -2.38 -26.57
N THR A 200 -1.79 -3.29 -27.45
CA THR A 200 -2.73 -3.89 -28.43
C THR A 200 -3.78 -4.77 -27.75
N ALA A 201 -3.42 -5.51 -26.70
CA ALA A 201 -4.37 -6.34 -25.94
C ALA A 201 -5.34 -5.50 -25.06
N ALA A 202 -4.96 -4.28 -24.71
CA ALA A 202 -5.79 -3.36 -23.90
C ALA A 202 -6.70 -2.44 -24.74
N ALA A 203 -6.54 -2.42 -26.08
CA ALA A 203 -7.44 -1.70 -26.97
C ALA A 203 -8.76 -2.48 -27.04
N PRO A 204 -9.93 -1.90 -26.65
CA PRO A 204 -11.20 -2.58 -26.84
C PRO A 204 -11.45 -2.74 -28.34
N GLU A 205 -11.82 -3.96 -28.76
CA GLU A 205 -12.40 -4.19 -30.07
C GLU A 205 -13.72 -3.40 -30.15
N ASN A 206 -13.62 -2.18 -30.67
CA ASN A 206 -14.78 -1.45 -31.16
C ASN A 206 -14.99 -1.88 -32.61
N SER A 207 -15.83 -2.85 -32.82
CA SER A 207 -16.53 -3.13 -34.09
C SER A 207 -17.99 -3.32 -33.81
#